data_e5385ddd09e80cb90b6ddfc3349efabd
#
_entry.id   e5385ddd09e80cb90b6ddfc3349efabd
#
_cell.length_a   1.000
_cell.length_b   1.000
_cell.length_c   1.000
_cell.angle_alpha   90.00
_cell.angle_beta   90.00
_cell.angle_gamma   90.00
#
_symmetry.space_group_name_H-M   'P 1'
#
loop_
_entity.id
_entity.type
_entity.pdbx_description
1 polymer ?
#
loop_
_entity_poly.entity_id
_entity_poly.type
_entity_poly.pdbx_seq_one_letter_code
_entity_poly.pdbx_strand_id
1 'polypeptide(L)'
;RGNSGVILSQLMRGVNKGLTGADADFEGVAAAFKSAADTAYRAVMKPTEGTILTVARETAEAAEKYAKDGLDAVEFFEKIVNSANESLAKTQFILPQLKQAGVVDAGGKGLVCILEGALTFLKTGEIVALDESETPLKTQSTPKDVQADIKFQYCTEFLINKKAKNVDVFKFKSTIEYYGDCMLVIDDDDVV
;
A
#
# COMPACT_ATOMS: atom_id res chain seq x y z
N ARG A 1 3.19 0.80 -11.63
CA ARG A 1 2.19 0.65 -12.69
C ARG A 1 1.00 -0.17 -12.15
N GLY A 2 -0.23 0.11 -12.60
CA GLY A 2 -1.43 -0.51 -12.08
C GLY A 2 -1.79 -0.08 -10.65
N ASN A 3 -2.93 -0.59 -10.14
CA ASN A 3 -3.50 -0.17 -8.85
C ASN A 3 -2.52 -0.31 -7.67
N SER A 4 -1.76 -1.41 -7.61
CA SER A 4 -0.79 -1.62 -6.52
C SER A 4 0.34 -0.59 -6.55
N GLY A 5 0.84 -0.23 -7.75
CA GLY A 5 1.87 0.81 -7.88
C GLY A 5 1.35 2.19 -7.49
N VAL A 6 0.11 2.50 -7.86
CA VAL A 6 -0.55 3.76 -7.46
C VAL A 6 -0.75 3.82 -5.95
N ILE A 7 -1.27 2.75 -5.33
CA ILE A 7 -1.46 2.69 -3.88
C ILE A 7 -0.12 2.85 -3.16
N LEU A 8 0.94 2.14 -3.60
CA LEU A 8 2.26 2.28 -3.02
C LEU A 8 2.79 3.72 -3.13
N SER A 9 2.59 4.39 -4.27
CA SER A 9 2.99 5.79 -4.43
C SER A 9 2.25 6.71 -3.45
N GLN A 10 0.97 6.44 -3.18
CA GLN A 10 0.20 7.20 -2.19
C GLN A 10 0.64 6.91 -0.75
N LEU A 11 1.04 5.67 -0.44
CA LEU A 11 1.66 5.33 0.84
C LEU A 11 2.94 6.15 1.04
N MET A 12 3.85 6.19 0.05
CA MET A 12 5.08 6.99 0.12
C MET A 12 4.80 8.49 0.24
N ARG A 13 3.81 9.01 -0.49
CA ARG A 13 3.36 10.40 -0.36
C ARG A 13 2.85 10.71 1.04
N GLY A 14 2.11 9.78 1.64
CA GLY A 14 1.61 9.91 3.01
C GLY A 14 2.73 9.87 4.04
N VAL A 15 3.74 9.00 3.87
CA VAL A 15 4.95 9.01 4.72
C VAL A 15 5.61 10.38 4.68
N ASN A 16 5.86 10.92 3.49
CA ASN A 16 6.48 12.24 3.34
C ASN A 16 5.67 13.37 4.01
N LYS A 17 4.33 13.30 3.96
CA LYS A 17 3.46 14.26 4.64
C LYS A 17 3.48 14.12 6.16
N GLY A 18 3.63 12.89 6.66
CA GLY A 18 3.63 12.60 8.09
C GLY A 18 4.96 12.90 8.77
N LEU A 19 6.07 12.85 8.04
CA LEU A 19 7.40 13.23 8.54
C LEU A 19 7.54 14.76 8.51
N THR A 20 7.29 15.41 9.63
CA THR A 20 7.25 16.88 9.73
C THR A 20 8.53 17.52 10.31
N GLY A 21 9.57 16.75 10.61
CA GLY A 21 10.80 17.21 11.23
C GLY A 21 12.07 16.64 10.58
N ALA A 22 13.21 17.20 10.97
CA ALA A 22 14.53 16.69 10.57
C ALA A 22 14.88 15.38 11.27
N ASP A 23 14.38 15.21 12.50
CA ASP A 23 14.55 14.01 13.33
C ASP A 23 13.17 13.37 13.56
N ALA A 24 13.02 12.12 13.18
CA ALA A 24 11.81 11.35 13.42
C ALA A 24 12.01 10.49 14.69
N ASP A 25 11.35 10.85 15.77
CA ASP A 25 11.15 9.96 16.90
C ASP A 25 10.11 8.87 16.57
N PHE A 26 9.86 7.96 17.46
CA PHE A 26 8.92 6.86 17.22
C PHE A 26 7.48 7.33 17.04
N GLU A 27 7.08 8.41 17.70
CA GLU A 27 5.75 9.01 17.52
C GLU A 27 5.64 9.64 16.11
N GLY A 28 6.70 10.31 15.65
CA GLY A 28 6.79 10.84 14.29
C GLY A 28 6.74 9.76 13.22
N VAL A 29 7.45 8.65 13.44
CA VAL A 29 7.38 7.48 12.55
C VAL A 29 5.97 6.89 12.54
N ALA A 30 5.32 6.72 13.69
CA ALA A 30 3.95 6.23 13.77
C ALA A 30 2.97 7.17 13.06
N ALA A 31 3.11 8.49 13.24
CA ALA A 31 2.33 9.50 12.52
C ALA A 31 2.53 9.41 11.00
N ALA A 32 3.75 9.13 10.55
CA ALA A 32 4.06 8.92 9.14
C ALA A 32 3.36 7.68 8.56
N PHE A 33 3.38 6.55 9.28
CA PHE A 33 2.65 5.34 8.87
C PHE A 33 1.14 5.59 8.82
N LYS A 34 0.59 6.29 9.80
CA LYS A 34 -0.83 6.68 9.80
C LYS A 34 -1.19 7.56 8.61
N SER A 35 -0.41 8.60 8.37
CA SER A 35 -0.60 9.49 7.23
C SER A 35 -0.49 8.73 5.89
N ALA A 36 0.40 7.73 5.81
CA ALA A 36 0.52 6.84 4.67
C ALA A 36 -0.77 6.05 4.41
N ALA A 37 -1.27 5.34 5.42
CA ALA A 37 -2.51 4.58 5.32
C ALA A 37 -3.69 5.48 4.94
N ASP A 38 -3.89 6.60 5.63
CA ASP A 38 -4.96 7.56 5.35
C ASP A 38 -4.91 8.13 3.93
N THR A 39 -3.71 8.41 3.43
CA THR A 39 -3.53 8.94 2.07
C THR A 39 -3.88 7.89 1.02
N ALA A 40 -3.46 6.64 1.23
CA ALA A 40 -3.77 5.53 0.33
C ALA A 40 -5.27 5.20 0.33
N TYR A 41 -5.92 5.13 1.49
CA TYR A 41 -7.36 4.90 1.58
C TYR A 41 -8.18 5.98 0.87
N ARG A 42 -7.79 7.26 0.98
CA ARG A 42 -8.48 8.37 0.28
C ARG A 42 -8.33 8.34 -1.23
N ALA A 43 -7.27 7.74 -1.74
CA ALA A 43 -7.06 7.61 -3.18
C ALA A 43 -7.98 6.56 -3.82
N VAL A 44 -8.40 5.55 -3.05
CA VAL A 44 -9.24 4.45 -3.54
C VAL A 44 -10.70 4.76 -3.32
N MET A 45 -11.52 4.67 -4.35
CA MET A 45 -12.97 4.97 -4.25
C MET A 45 -13.73 3.96 -3.38
N LYS A 46 -13.39 2.68 -3.54
CA LYS A 46 -13.98 1.57 -2.76
C LYS A 46 -12.85 0.76 -2.14
N PRO A 47 -12.30 1.19 -1.00
CA PRO A 47 -11.27 0.45 -0.32
C PRO A 47 -11.74 -0.98 -0.01
N THR A 48 -10.94 -1.96 -0.39
CA THR A 48 -11.25 -3.36 -0.15
C THR A 48 -10.32 -3.89 0.93
N GLU A 49 -10.91 -4.42 2.00
CA GLU A 49 -10.16 -5.08 3.07
C GLU A 49 -9.58 -6.42 2.60
N GLY A 50 -8.48 -6.86 3.23
CA GLY A 50 -7.73 -8.03 2.81
C GLY A 50 -6.73 -7.75 1.69
N THR A 51 -6.34 -6.49 1.52
CA THR A 51 -5.38 -6.02 0.50
C THR A 51 -4.20 -5.27 1.15
N ILE A 52 -3.29 -4.76 0.32
CA ILE A 52 -2.21 -3.85 0.75
C ILE A 52 -2.70 -2.71 1.65
N LEU A 53 -3.95 -2.24 1.47
CA LEU A 53 -4.54 -1.20 2.30
C LEU A 53 -4.71 -1.67 3.75
N THR A 54 -5.24 -2.88 3.95
CA THR A 54 -5.38 -3.48 5.27
C THR A 54 -4.03 -3.65 5.96
N VAL A 55 -3.04 -4.17 5.23
CA VAL A 55 -1.68 -4.34 5.77
C VAL A 55 -1.09 -2.99 6.17
N ALA A 56 -1.23 -1.95 5.34
CA ALA A 56 -0.74 -0.61 5.66
C ALA A 56 -1.43 -0.02 6.90
N ARG A 57 -2.76 -0.16 7.02
CA ARG A 57 -3.52 0.33 8.16
C ARG A 57 -3.13 -0.39 9.46
N GLU A 58 -3.10 -1.72 9.46
CA GLU A 58 -2.75 -2.49 10.66
C GLU A 58 -1.28 -2.29 11.05
N THR A 59 -0.39 -2.05 10.09
CA THR A 59 1.00 -1.65 10.33
C THR A 59 1.07 -0.29 11.05
N ALA A 60 0.27 0.69 10.61
CA ALA A 60 0.20 2.01 11.24
C ALA A 60 -0.35 1.93 12.67
N GLU A 61 -1.41 1.15 12.89
CA GLU A 61 -1.98 0.89 14.22
C GLU A 61 -0.94 0.25 15.16
N ALA A 62 -0.13 -0.68 14.66
CA ALA A 62 0.97 -1.28 15.42
C ALA A 62 2.06 -0.25 15.76
N ALA A 63 2.43 0.61 14.82
CA ALA A 63 3.39 1.68 15.06
C ALA A 63 2.90 2.66 16.14
N GLU A 64 1.64 3.10 16.09
CA GLU A 64 1.04 3.95 17.13
C GLU A 64 1.04 3.27 18.50
N LYS A 65 0.77 1.97 18.55
CA LYS A 65 0.76 1.18 19.78
C LYS A 65 2.14 1.11 20.42
N TYR A 66 3.16 0.79 19.64
CA TYR A 66 4.51 0.52 20.14
C TYR A 66 5.40 1.77 20.28
N ALA A 67 4.99 2.92 19.73
CA ALA A 67 5.78 4.16 19.79
C ALA A 67 6.09 4.63 21.22
N LYS A 68 5.29 4.23 22.22
CA LYS A 68 5.40 4.65 23.63
C LYS A 68 5.97 3.57 24.56
N ASP A 69 6.38 2.43 24.03
CA ASP A 69 6.81 1.28 24.84
C ASP A 69 8.27 1.38 25.34
N GLY A 70 8.99 2.46 24.99
CA GLY A 70 10.39 2.65 25.40
C GLY A 70 11.37 1.69 24.76
N LEU A 71 11.04 1.16 23.58
CA LEU A 71 11.84 0.23 22.81
C LEU A 71 13.03 0.95 22.13
N ASP A 72 14.05 0.21 21.74
CA ASP A 72 15.03 0.73 20.81
C ASP A 72 14.50 0.72 19.36
N ALA A 73 15.25 1.33 18.43
CA ALA A 73 14.81 1.47 17.04
C ALA A 73 14.62 0.13 16.33
N VAL A 74 15.47 -0.84 16.61
CA VAL A 74 15.40 -2.18 16.02
C VAL A 74 14.21 -2.94 16.58
N GLU A 75 14.04 -2.96 17.90
CA GLU A 75 12.92 -3.61 18.56
C GLU A 75 11.56 -3.02 18.13
N PHE A 76 11.48 -1.69 18.05
CA PHE A 76 10.28 -0.99 17.57
C PHE A 76 9.93 -1.42 16.13
N PHE A 77 10.91 -1.41 15.24
CA PHE A 77 10.68 -1.77 13.84
C PHE A 77 10.41 -3.27 13.66
N GLU A 78 11.01 -4.15 14.48
CA GLU A 78 10.69 -5.58 14.51
C GLU A 78 9.21 -5.83 14.84
N LYS A 79 8.68 -5.13 15.85
CA LYS A 79 7.25 -5.25 16.22
C LYS A 79 6.33 -4.79 15.09
N ILE A 80 6.69 -3.72 14.39
CA ILE A 80 5.95 -3.23 13.21
C ILE A 80 5.96 -4.28 12.11
N VAL A 81 7.12 -4.82 11.75
CA VAL A 81 7.27 -5.84 10.70
C VAL A 81 6.52 -7.12 11.05
N ASN A 82 6.58 -7.57 12.30
CA ASN A 82 5.84 -8.73 12.76
C ASN A 82 4.33 -8.51 12.62
N SER A 83 3.83 -7.35 13.03
CA SER A 83 2.41 -6.99 12.89
C SER A 83 1.98 -6.92 11.42
N ALA A 84 2.85 -6.40 10.54
CA ALA A 84 2.61 -6.37 9.09
C ALA A 84 2.52 -7.79 8.49
N ASN A 85 3.40 -8.70 8.92
CA ASN A 85 3.37 -10.11 8.50
C ASN A 85 2.10 -10.83 9.00
N GLU A 86 1.68 -10.58 10.25
CA GLU A 86 0.42 -11.12 10.78
C GLU A 86 -0.79 -10.62 9.99
N SER A 87 -0.82 -9.33 9.69
CA SER A 87 -1.87 -8.73 8.85
C SER A 87 -1.89 -9.34 7.45
N LEU A 88 -0.71 -9.49 6.82
CA LEU A 88 -0.57 -10.13 5.51
C LEU A 88 -1.13 -11.55 5.51
N ALA A 89 -0.79 -12.36 6.53
CA ALA A 89 -1.30 -13.73 6.64
C ALA A 89 -2.83 -13.78 6.72
N LYS A 90 -3.46 -12.82 7.39
CA LYS A 90 -4.93 -12.73 7.49
C LYS A 90 -5.60 -12.42 6.15
N THR A 91 -4.93 -11.74 5.21
CA THR A 91 -5.51 -11.36 3.91
C THR A 91 -6.05 -12.57 3.15
N GLN A 92 -5.39 -13.72 3.26
CA GLN A 92 -5.83 -14.97 2.65
C GLN A 92 -7.26 -15.38 3.07
N PHE A 93 -7.69 -15.00 4.28
CA PHE A 93 -8.98 -15.40 4.82
C PHE A 93 -10.07 -14.33 4.66
N ILE A 94 -9.69 -13.10 4.36
CA ILE A 94 -10.63 -11.97 4.21
C ILE A 94 -11.26 -11.98 2.82
N LEU A 95 -10.45 -12.15 1.77
CA LEU A 95 -10.94 -12.14 0.39
C LEU A 95 -11.22 -13.57 -0.10
N PRO A 96 -12.44 -13.85 -0.57
CA PRO A 96 -12.80 -15.18 -1.08
C PRO A 96 -11.89 -15.70 -2.18
N GLN A 97 -11.43 -14.82 -3.07
CA GLN A 97 -10.53 -15.15 -4.18
C GLN A 97 -9.15 -15.60 -3.67
N LEU A 98 -8.59 -14.91 -2.66
CA LEU A 98 -7.33 -15.28 -2.05
C LEU A 98 -7.44 -16.58 -1.25
N LYS A 99 -8.56 -16.76 -0.56
CA LYS A 99 -8.86 -18.00 0.17
C LYS A 99 -8.96 -19.19 -0.77
N GLN A 100 -9.66 -19.05 -1.90
CA GLN A 100 -9.80 -20.10 -2.91
C GLN A 100 -8.46 -20.44 -3.57
N ALA A 101 -7.63 -19.43 -3.84
CA ALA A 101 -6.30 -19.61 -4.43
C ALA A 101 -5.24 -20.09 -3.42
N GLY A 102 -5.51 -20.02 -2.11
CA GLY A 102 -4.57 -20.40 -1.06
C GLY A 102 -3.36 -19.46 -0.96
N VAL A 103 -3.52 -18.18 -1.34
CA VAL A 103 -2.44 -17.19 -1.39
C VAL A 103 -2.77 -15.94 -0.57
N VAL A 104 -1.75 -15.20 -0.18
CA VAL A 104 -1.87 -13.87 0.45
C VAL A 104 -1.97 -12.78 -0.61
N ASP A 105 -2.35 -11.57 -0.21
CA ASP A 105 -2.36 -10.41 -1.12
C ASP A 105 -0.94 -10.07 -1.61
N ALA A 106 -0.75 -10.04 -2.92
CA ALA A 106 0.55 -9.77 -3.55
C ALA A 106 1.05 -8.34 -3.29
N GLY A 107 0.15 -7.35 -3.27
CA GLY A 107 0.47 -5.96 -2.93
C GLY A 107 0.91 -5.82 -1.48
N GLY A 108 0.19 -6.46 -0.56
CA GLY A 108 0.56 -6.53 0.86
C GLY A 108 1.90 -7.24 1.07
N LYS A 109 2.16 -8.34 0.35
CA LYS A 109 3.48 -8.99 0.41
C LYS A 109 4.60 -8.07 -0.05
N GLY A 110 4.39 -7.32 -1.14
CA GLY A 110 5.35 -6.33 -1.61
C GLY A 110 5.65 -5.25 -0.56
N LEU A 111 4.62 -4.74 0.13
CA LEU A 111 4.80 -3.77 1.21
C LEU A 111 5.61 -4.37 2.37
N VAL A 112 5.30 -5.59 2.78
CA VAL A 112 6.04 -6.29 3.85
C VAL A 112 7.50 -6.49 3.47
N CYS A 113 7.82 -6.87 2.21
CA CYS A 113 9.20 -6.97 1.75
C CYS A 113 9.98 -5.64 1.86
N ILE A 114 9.32 -4.50 1.58
CA ILE A 114 9.94 -3.18 1.76
C ILE A 114 10.25 -2.93 3.24
N LEU A 115 9.33 -3.26 4.14
CA LEU A 115 9.52 -3.10 5.58
C LEU A 115 10.60 -4.05 6.13
N GLU A 116 10.65 -5.29 5.66
CA GLU A 116 11.70 -6.27 5.99
C GLU A 116 13.09 -5.78 5.54
N GLY A 117 13.17 -5.18 4.35
CA GLY A 117 14.40 -4.56 3.85
C GLY A 117 14.87 -3.40 4.72
N ALA A 118 13.96 -2.53 5.15
CA ALA A 118 14.26 -1.43 6.07
C ALA A 118 14.74 -1.95 7.44
N LEU A 119 14.10 -3.00 7.98
CA LEU A 119 14.54 -3.64 9.22
C LEU A 119 15.94 -4.25 9.08
N THR A 120 16.23 -4.90 7.95
CA THR A 120 17.56 -5.44 7.68
C THR A 120 18.61 -4.35 7.69
N PHE A 121 18.34 -3.23 7.02
CA PHE A 121 19.23 -2.07 7.04
C PHE A 121 19.44 -1.51 8.46
N LEU A 122 18.38 -1.40 9.25
CA LEU A 122 18.50 -0.95 10.66
C LEU A 122 19.39 -1.86 11.50
N LYS A 123 19.37 -3.17 11.23
CA LYS A 123 20.17 -4.16 11.97
C LYS A 123 21.62 -4.23 11.53
N THR A 124 21.87 -4.11 10.23
CA THR A 124 23.19 -4.42 9.64
C THR A 124 23.92 -3.20 9.12
N GLY A 125 23.20 -2.10 8.82
CA GLY A 125 23.72 -0.94 8.11
C GLY A 125 23.99 -1.21 6.62
N GLU A 126 23.66 -2.39 6.11
CA GLU A 126 23.93 -2.80 4.74
C GLU A 126 22.67 -2.77 3.89
N ILE A 127 22.78 -2.22 2.68
CA ILE A 127 21.73 -2.31 1.67
C ILE A 127 21.88 -3.65 0.95
N VAL A 128 20.82 -4.46 0.93
CA VAL A 128 20.80 -5.71 0.17
C VAL A 128 20.98 -5.37 -1.32
N ALA A 129 22.13 -5.74 -1.88
CA ALA A 129 22.38 -5.60 -3.30
C ALA A 129 21.44 -6.53 -4.08
N LEU A 130 20.78 -5.99 -5.12
CA LEU A 130 20.07 -6.84 -6.07
C LEU A 130 21.14 -7.64 -6.84
N ASP A 131 21.08 -8.95 -6.75
CA ASP A 131 21.87 -9.81 -7.61
C ASP A 131 21.23 -9.80 -9.01
N GLU A 132 21.84 -9.06 -9.94
CA GLU A 132 21.34 -8.96 -11.34
C GLU A 132 21.36 -10.32 -12.06
N SER A 133 21.96 -11.36 -11.45
CA SER A 133 22.00 -12.72 -11.99
C SER A 133 20.76 -13.55 -11.69
N GLU A 134 19.85 -13.10 -10.81
CA GLU A 134 18.60 -13.80 -10.59
C GLU A 134 17.70 -13.69 -11.83
N THR A 135 17.65 -14.78 -12.56
CA THR A 135 16.72 -15.01 -13.67
C THR A 135 15.31 -14.61 -13.23
N PRO A 136 14.53 -13.87 -14.05
CA PRO A 136 13.17 -13.49 -13.70
C PRO A 136 12.41 -14.75 -13.27
N LEU A 137 11.92 -14.73 -12.04
CA LEU A 137 11.06 -15.77 -11.48
C LEU A 137 10.02 -16.13 -12.54
N LYS A 138 10.08 -17.38 -13.02
CA LYS A 138 9.05 -17.92 -13.90
C LYS A 138 7.73 -17.63 -13.22
N THR A 139 6.94 -16.74 -13.81
CA THR A 139 5.57 -16.47 -13.40
C THR A 139 4.87 -17.82 -13.32
N GLN A 140 4.62 -18.30 -12.11
CA GLN A 140 3.79 -19.48 -11.93
C GLN A 140 2.47 -19.13 -12.60
N SER A 141 2.12 -19.93 -13.60
CA SER A 141 0.86 -19.81 -14.32
C SER A 141 -0.27 -19.64 -13.31
N THR A 142 -0.96 -18.51 -13.39
CA THR A 142 -2.25 -18.31 -12.70
C THR A 142 -3.08 -19.58 -12.85
N PRO A 143 -3.74 -20.05 -11.77
CA PRO A 143 -4.66 -21.17 -11.89
C PRO A 143 -5.65 -20.85 -13.01
N LYS A 144 -5.65 -21.68 -14.04
CA LYS A 144 -6.67 -21.66 -15.09
C LYS A 144 -7.97 -21.98 -14.36
N ASP A 145 -9.00 -21.19 -14.53
CA ASP A 145 -10.37 -21.35 -14.05
C ASP A 145 -10.83 -20.53 -12.85
N VAL A 146 -10.38 -19.27 -12.72
CA VAL A 146 -11.26 -18.29 -12.11
C VAL A 146 -12.02 -17.61 -13.26
N GLN A 147 -13.16 -18.15 -13.65
CA GLN A 147 -14.15 -17.42 -14.46
C GLN A 147 -14.74 -16.32 -13.56
N ALA A 148 -14.01 -15.24 -13.41
CA ALA A 148 -14.59 -14.00 -12.94
C ALA A 148 -15.46 -13.46 -14.08
N ASP A 149 -16.70 -13.11 -13.77
CA ASP A 149 -17.59 -12.42 -14.71
C ASP A 149 -17.01 -11.00 -14.91
N ILE A 150 -16.09 -10.86 -15.88
CA ILE A 150 -15.35 -9.63 -16.13
C ILE A 150 -16.28 -8.67 -16.87
N LYS A 151 -16.87 -7.73 -16.14
CA LYS A 151 -17.75 -6.71 -16.71
C LYS A 151 -16.95 -5.62 -17.46
N PHE A 152 -15.78 -5.24 -16.94
CA PHE A 152 -14.89 -4.23 -17.51
C PHE A 152 -13.57 -4.88 -17.88
N GLN A 153 -13.30 -4.99 -19.19
CA GLN A 153 -12.15 -5.76 -19.72
C GLN A 153 -10.86 -4.95 -19.83
N TYR A 154 -10.95 -3.63 -19.73
CA TYR A 154 -9.82 -2.72 -20.00
C TYR A 154 -9.39 -2.00 -18.74
N CYS A 155 -8.08 -1.97 -18.49
CA CYS A 155 -7.48 -1.07 -17.52
C CYS A 155 -7.04 0.19 -18.27
N THR A 156 -7.64 1.32 -17.96
CA THR A 156 -7.40 2.60 -18.64
C THR A 156 -6.79 3.59 -17.65
N GLU A 157 -5.68 4.22 -18.03
CA GLU A 157 -5.02 5.27 -17.24
C GLU A 157 -5.00 6.55 -18.08
N PHE A 158 -5.30 7.69 -17.46
CA PHE A 158 -5.20 9.00 -18.10
C PHE A 158 -4.89 10.10 -17.09
N LEU A 159 -4.27 11.17 -17.58
CA LEU A 159 -3.95 12.37 -16.81
C LEU A 159 -4.83 13.52 -17.31
N ILE A 160 -5.47 14.21 -16.37
CA ILE A 160 -6.30 15.37 -16.71
C ILE A 160 -5.62 16.62 -16.16
N ASN A 161 -5.21 17.52 -17.05
CA ASN A 161 -4.73 18.83 -16.64
C ASN A 161 -5.91 19.71 -16.22
N LYS A 162 -5.86 20.23 -15.00
CA LYS A 162 -6.88 21.13 -14.49
C LYS A 162 -6.81 22.48 -15.19
N LYS A 163 -7.93 22.94 -15.75
CA LYS A 163 -8.04 24.30 -16.29
C LYS A 163 -8.35 25.37 -15.24
N ALA A 164 -8.77 24.97 -14.04
CA ALA A 164 -9.08 25.83 -12.92
C ALA A 164 -8.62 25.15 -11.62
N LYS A 165 -8.18 25.96 -10.65
CA LYS A 165 -7.71 25.46 -9.34
C LYS A 165 -8.82 24.84 -8.49
N ASN A 166 -10.06 25.27 -8.66
CA ASN A 166 -11.20 24.81 -7.89
C ASN A 166 -12.06 23.81 -8.69
N VAL A 167 -11.52 22.65 -9.00
CA VAL A 167 -12.27 21.56 -9.62
C VAL A 167 -12.90 20.72 -8.52
N ASP A 168 -14.20 20.46 -8.62
CA ASP A 168 -14.89 19.52 -7.74
C ASP A 168 -14.53 18.08 -8.11
N VAL A 169 -13.43 17.61 -7.55
CA VAL A 169 -12.91 16.26 -7.79
C VAL A 169 -13.84 15.18 -7.25
N PHE A 170 -14.63 15.48 -6.22
CA PHE A 170 -15.62 14.54 -5.70
C PHE A 170 -16.74 14.30 -6.71
N LYS A 171 -17.25 15.35 -7.31
CA LYS A 171 -18.25 15.25 -8.38
C LYS A 171 -17.69 14.52 -9.61
N PHE A 172 -16.44 14.80 -9.96
CA PHE A 172 -15.75 14.08 -11.04
C PHE A 172 -15.64 12.57 -10.72
N LYS A 173 -15.18 12.21 -9.52
CA LYS A 173 -15.10 10.82 -9.06
C LYS A 173 -16.43 10.10 -9.18
N SER A 174 -17.50 10.68 -8.65
CA SER A 174 -18.85 10.07 -8.73
C SER A 174 -19.37 9.95 -10.15
N THR A 175 -18.97 10.84 -11.06
CA THR A 175 -19.37 10.75 -12.47
C THR A 175 -18.70 9.59 -13.20
N ILE A 176 -17.40 9.39 -12.98
CA ILE A 176 -16.65 8.35 -13.69
C ILE A 176 -16.80 6.96 -13.05
N GLU A 177 -17.29 6.87 -11.81
CA GLU A 177 -17.51 5.60 -11.09
C GLU A 177 -18.40 4.62 -11.88
N TYR A 178 -19.29 5.15 -12.71
CA TYR A 178 -20.18 4.35 -13.56
C TYR A 178 -19.44 3.56 -14.66
N TYR A 179 -18.24 4.01 -15.05
CA TYR A 179 -17.48 3.47 -16.17
C TYR A 179 -16.44 2.41 -15.79
N GLY A 180 -16.29 2.09 -14.49
CA GLY A 180 -15.28 1.11 -14.04
C GLY A 180 -15.56 0.59 -12.63
N ASP A 181 -14.93 -0.52 -12.28
CA ASP A 181 -15.10 -1.20 -10.99
C ASP A 181 -13.88 -1.05 -10.05
N CYS A 182 -12.70 -0.73 -10.59
CA CYS A 182 -11.45 -0.60 -9.83
C CYS A 182 -10.84 0.80 -10.00
N MET A 183 -11.63 1.84 -9.73
CA MET A 183 -11.21 3.20 -10.00
C MET A 183 -10.33 3.79 -8.90
N LEU A 184 -9.20 4.37 -9.30
CA LEU A 184 -8.33 5.19 -8.49
C LEU A 184 -8.28 6.60 -9.06
N VAL A 185 -8.47 7.61 -8.23
CA VAL A 185 -8.38 9.01 -8.64
C VAL A 185 -7.44 9.74 -7.68
N ILE A 186 -6.34 10.23 -8.22
CA ILE A 186 -5.35 11.01 -7.49
C ILE A 186 -5.56 12.47 -7.85
N ASP A 187 -5.73 13.30 -6.84
CA ASP A 187 -5.87 14.73 -6.97
C ASP A 187 -4.58 15.43 -6.54
N ASP A 188 -3.98 16.19 -7.45
CA ASP A 188 -2.83 17.05 -7.18
C ASP A 188 -3.15 18.49 -7.60
N ASP A 189 -2.22 19.44 -7.38
CA ASP A 189 -2.48 20.85 -7.62
C ASP A 189 -2.89 21.17 -9.07
N ASP A 190 -2.20 20.59 -10.04
CA ASP A 190 -2.40 20.87 -11.47
C ASP A 190 -3.02 19.70 -12.26
N VAL A 191 -3.11 18.51 -11.68
CA VAL A 191 -3.53 17.27 -12.37
C VAL A 191 -4.48 16.43 -11.51
N VAL A 192 -5.34 15.69 -12.19
CA VAL A 192 -6.16 14.62 -11.62
C VAL A 192 -5.89 13.33 -12.38
#